data_c47d6f0e3c0bdf9261d4eb9f8fd06970
#
_entry.id   c47d6f0e3c0bdf9261d4eb9f8fd06970
#
_cell.length_a   1.000
_cell.length_b   1.000
_cell.length_c   1.000
_cell.angle_alpha   90.00
_cell.angle_beta   90.00
_cell.angle_gamma   90.00
#
_symmetry.space_group_name_H-M   'P 1'
#
loop_
_entity.id
_entity.type
_entity.pdbx_description
1 polymer ?
#
loop_
_entity_poly.entity_id
_entity_poly.type
_entity_poly.pdbx_seq_one_letter_code
_entity_poly.pdbx_strand_id
1 'polypeptide(L)'
;NKNKKIKYWLVNPNMAILAKIKEEKPFEILQIQFENSSKVLDKYFALLAMEEIDLSTKKEYLEKVLYSPSEFHANRGEALWQLLNLNDRDKLYLLFKEALESGDIQLQKTAMNLMEAKDDKWRELAKTYLNGQSYQLRKDALMASVDWENLTNNQWLKDLDFSKEPGIPGRDVELHVLVLQASIFKSQEALEKIRNRSSDEFDFMTRINAFKKV
;
A
#
# COMPACT_ATOMS: atom_id res chain seq x y z
N ASN A 1 -13.30 -10.97 46.41
CA ASN A 1 -12.67 -10.39 45.19
C ASN A 1 -13.05 -8.94 45.05
N LYS A 2 -12.30 -8.08 45.75
CA LYS A 2 -12.57 -6.63 45.81
C LYS A 2 -11.88 -5.95 44.62
N ASN A 3 -12.67 -5.21 43.82
CA ASN A 3 -12.27 -4.11 42.93
C ASN A 3 -11.16 -4.38 41.89
N LYS A 4 -11.29 -5.40 41.05
CA LYS A 4 -10.60 -5.37 39.77
C LYS A 4 -11.37 -4.42 38.86
N LYS A 5 -10.79 -3.24 38.61
CA LYS A 5 -11.30 -2.29 37.61
C LYS A 5 -11.14 -2.92 36.24
N ILE A 6 -12.24 -3.07 35.50
CA ILE A 6 -12.18 -3.53 34.09
C ILE A 6 -11.40 -2.46 33.29
N LYS A 7 -10.32 -2.87 32.63
CA LYS A 7 -9.50 -1.96 31.82
C LYS A 7 -10.09 -1.78 30.43
N TYR A 8 -10.50 -2.88 29.82
CA TYR A 8 -11.16 -2.92 28.51
C TYR A 8 -11.89 -4.25 28.35
N TRP A 9 -12.69 -4.38 27.30
CA TRP A 9 -13.39 -5.62 26.96
C TRP A 9 -13.22 -5.90 25.47
N LEU A 10 -13.30 -7.18 25.08
CA LEU A 10 -13.27 -7.66 23.71
C LEU A 10 -14.56 -8.41 23.42
N VAL A 11 -15.20 -8.09 22.31
CA VAL A 11 -16.33 -8.85 21.78
C VAL A 11 -15.80 -9.83 20.77
N ASN A 12 -16.19 -11.10 20.90
CA ASN A 12 -15.80 -12.19 20.00
C ASN A 12 -14.26 -12.32 19.76
N PRO A 13 -13.42 -12.35 20.81
CA PRO A 13 -11.96 -12.28 20.70
C PRO A 13 -11.32 -13.48 19.95
N ASN A 14 -12.08 -14.54 19.75
CA ASN A 14 -11.64 -15.75 19.03
C ASN A 14 -12.31 -15.89 17.64
N MET A 15 -13.04 -14.85 17.20
CA MET A 15 -13.80 -14.87 15.94
C MET A 15 -14.72 -16.10 15.80
N ALA A 16 -15.25 -16.60 16.91
CA ALA A 16 -16.12 -17.79 16.93
C ALA A 16 -17.49 -17.55 16.28
N ILE A 17 -17.87 -16.29 16.11
CA ILE A 17 -19.13 -15.86 15.50
C ILE A 17 -18.81 -15.08 14.23
N LEU A 18 -19.32 -15.53 13.09
CA LEU A 18 -19.26 -14.78 11.83
C LEU A 18 -20.36 -13.69 11.84
N ALA A 19 -20.04 -12.55 12.42
CA ALA A 19 -20.92 -11.40 12.47
C ALA A 19 -20.13 -10.10 12.28
N LYS A 20 -20.75 -9.10 11.63
CA LYS A 20 -20.24 -7.74 11.65
C LYS A 20 -20.64 -7.11 12.99
N ILE A 21 -19.65 -6.91 13.86
CA ILE A 21 -19.87 -6.34 15.17
C ILE A 21 -19.39 -4.87 15.12
N LYS A 22 -20.27 -3.93 15.45
CA LYS A 22 -19.91 -2.53 15.64
C LYS A 22 -19.87 -2.29 17.15
N GLU A 23 -18.72 -1.89 17.65
CA GLU A 23 -18.53 -1.52 19.06
C GLU A 23 -18.25 -0.01 19.15
N GLU A 24 -18.99 0.66 20.02
CA GLU A 24 -18.73 2.05 20.34
C GLU A 24 -17.95 2.11 21.67
N LYS A 25 -16.69 2.48 21.59
CA LYS A 25 -15.79 2.63 22.74
C LYS A 25 -15.16 4.01 22.74
N PRO A 26 -14.99 4.63 23.91
CA PRO A 26 -14.18 5.85 24.04
C PRO A 26 -12.74 5.62 23.54
N PHE A 27 -12.10 6.65 23.03
CA PHE A 27 -10.74 6.60 22.49
C PHE A 27 -9.74 6.01 23.48
N GLU A 28 -9.81 6.41 24.75
CA GLU A 28 -8.93 5.93 25.81
C GLU A 28 -9.05 4.41 26.04
N ILE A 29 -10.25 3.87 25.87
CA ILE A 29 -10.49 2.42 26.02
C ILE A 29 -9.89 1.68 24.82
N LEU A 30 -10.00 2.23 23.61
CA LEU A 30 -9.39 1.67 22.41
C LEU A 30 -7.85 1.70 22.47
N GLN A 31 -7.26 2.78 22.99
CA GLN A 31 -5.82 2.85 23.25
C GLN A 31 -5.38 1.78 24.25
N ILE A 32 -6.10 1.64 25.39
CA ILE A 32 -5.80 0.62 26.40
C ILE A 32 -5.93 -0.79 25.81
N GLN A 33 -6.95 -1.03 24.98
CA GLN A 33 -7.11 -2.30 24.26
C GLN A 33 -5.92 -2.58 23.36
N PHE A 34 -5.52 -1.63 22.53
CA PHE A 34 -4.38 -1.77 21.62
C PHE A 34 -3.07 -2.07 22.37
N GLU A 35 -2.79 -1.28 23.41
CA GLU A 35 -1.51 -1.38 24.16
C GLU A 35 -1.41 -2.67 25.00
N ASN A 36 -2.52 -3.18 25.52
CA ASN A 36 -2.51 -4.36 26.39
C ASN A 36 -2.84 -5.68 25.67
N SER A 37 -3.25 -5.64 24.39
CA SER A 37 -3.52 -6.84 23.62
C SER A 37 -2.22 -7.50 23.18
N SER A 38 -2.13 -8.81 23.40
CA SER A 38 -1.03 -9.64 22.88
C SER A 38 -1.27 -10.16 21.45
N LYS A 39 -2.53 -10.11 20.98
CA LYS A 39 -2.92 -10.59 19.66
C LYS A 39 -2.95 -9.43 18.67
N VAL A 40 -2.29 -9.60 17.53
CA VAL A 40 -2.27 -8.62 16.44
C VAL A 40 -3.68 -8.22 15.99
N LEU A 41 -4.58 -9.20 15.88
CA LEU A 41 -5.95 -8.97 15.41
C LEU A 41 -6.76 -8.12 16.39
N ASP A 42 -6.59 -8.30 17.70
CA ASP A 42 -7.27 -7.47 18.71
C ASP A 42 -6.79 -6.02 18.67
N LYS A 43 -5.50 -5.82 18.39
CA LYS A 43 -4.90 -4.50 18.13
C LYS A 43 -5.49 -3.87 16.87
N TYR A 44 -5.56 -4.65 15.78
CA TYR A 44 -6.11 -4.19 14.52
C TYR A 44 -7.58 -3.75 14.67
N PHE A 45 -8.40 -4.52 15.38
CA PHE A 45 -9.78 -4.14 15.65
C PHE A 45 -9.92 -2.89 16.52
N ALA A 46 -8.98 -2.65 17.44
CA ALA A 46 -8.96 -1.41 18.21
C ALA A 46 -8.71 -0.20 17.29
N LEU A 47 -7.77 -0.33 16.31
CA LEU A 47 -7.53 0.72 15.33
C LEU A 47 -8.72 0.93 14.40
N LEU A 48 -9.33 -0.13 13.88
CA LEU A 48 -10.55 -0.02 13.06
C LEU A 48 -11.68 0.71 13.81
N ALA A 49 -11.85 0.40 15.09
CA ALA A 49 -12.87 1.11 15.90
C ALA A 49 -12.52 2.59 16.13
N MET A 50 -11.25 3.00 16.00
CA MET A 50 -10.84 4.40 16.05
C MET A 50 -11.21 5.17 14.77
N GLU A 51 -11.60 4.52 13.68
CA GLU A 51 -11.96 5.17 12.41
C GLU A 51 -13.04 6.25 12.62
N GLU A 52 -14.03 5.97 13.44
CA GLU A 52 -15.16 6.86 13.75
C GLU A 52 -14.79 8.03 14.68
N ILE A 53 -13.57 8.09 15.20
CA ILE A 53 -13.10 9.13 16.12
C ILE A 53 -12.46 10.26 15.34
N ASP A 54 -12.72 11.51 15.76
CA ASP A 54 -12.15 12.68 15.14
C ASP A 54 -10.62 12.60 15.01
N LEU A 55 -10.10 12.92 13.84
CA LEU A 55 -8.66 12.84 13.55
C LEU A 55 -7.84 13.72 14.52
N SER A 56 -8.35 14.88 14.91
CA SER A 56 -7.70 15.76 15.87
C SER A 56 -7.42 15.09 17.22
N THR A 57 -8.26 14.14 17.62
CA THR A 57 -8.11 13.38 18.88
C THR A 57 -7.10 12.25 18.77
N LYS A 58 -7.08 11.55 17.61
CA LYS A 58 -6.34 10.30 17.46
C LYS A 58 -5.00 10.42 16.70
N LYS A 59 -4.74 11.54 15.98
CA LYS A 59 -3.61 11.69 15.07
C LYS A 59 -2.25 11.36 15.68
N GLU A 60 -1.97 11.90 16.88
CA GLU A 60 -0.68 11.68 17.53
C GLU A 60 -0.47 10.22 17.94
N TYR A 61 -1.56 9.55 18.30
CA TYR A 61 -1.52 8.13 18.61
C TYR A 61 -1.30 7.28 17.37
N LEU A 62 -1.99 7.59 16.27
CA LEU A 62 -1.80 6.90 14.98
C LEU A 62 -0.38 7.08 14.46
N GLU A 63 0.20 8.28 14.58
CA GLU A 63 1.60 8.51 14.25
C GLU A 63 2.54 7.64 15.10
N LYS A 64 2.31 7.53 16.41
CA LYS A 64 3.07 6.64 17.30
C LYS A 64 3.00 5.18 16.84
N VAL A 65 1.82 4.71 16.44
CA VAL A 65 1.64 3.35 15.92
C VAL A 65 2.40 3.16 14.61
N LEU A 66 2.29 4.10 13.68
CA LEU A 66 2.97 4.07 12.38
C LEU A 66 4.50 4.01 12.55
N TYR A 67 5.06 4.82 13.44
CA TYR A 67 6.51 4.89 13.68
C TYR A 67 7.05 3.72 14.53
N SER A 68 6.20 2.89 15.11
CA SER A 68 6.65 1.78 15.94
C SER A 68 7.14 0.59 15.10
N PRO A 69 8.46 0.30 15.04
CA PRO A 69 8.97 -0.81 14.22
C PRO A 69 8.61 -2.19 14.81
N SER A 70 8.20 -2.25 16.06
CA SER A 70 7.74 -3.49 16.72
C SER A 70 6.28 -3.82 16.42
N GLU A 71 5.50 -2.88 15.88
CA GLU A 71 4.13 -3.14 15.51
C GLU A 71 4.02 -3.84 14.16
N PHE A 72 3.03 -4.72 14.05
CA PHE A 72 2.78 -5.48 12.84
C PHE A 72 2.40 -4.53 11.68
N HIS A 73 2.89 -4.82 10.48
CA HIS A 73 2.72 -3.96 9.31
C HIS A 73 1.26 -3.60 9.01
N ALA A 74 0.29 -4.50 9.27
CA ALA A 74 -1.12 -4.19 9.05
C ALA A 74 -1.63 -3.11 10.02
N ASN A 75 -1.18 -3.12 11.29
CA ASN A 75 -1.53 -2.07 12.26
C ASN A 75 -0.93 -0.72 11.85
N ARG A 76 0.32 -0.73 11.39
CA ARG A 76 1.01 0.46 10.88
C ARG A 76 0.34 0.98 9.60
N GLY A 77 -0.07 0.07 8.70
CA GLY A 77 -0.79 0.41 7.47
C GLY A 77 -2.17 1.00 7.73
N GLU A 78 -2.91 0.46 8.70
CA GLU A 78 -4.19 0.99 9.15
C GLU A 78 -4.05 2.40 9.75
N ALA A 79 -3.02 2.60 10.58
CA ALA A 79 -2.72 3.93 11.11
C ALA A 79 -2.42 4.94 9.99
N LEU A 80 -1.63 4.56 8.99
CA LEU A 80 -1.35 5.40 7.83
C LEU A 80 -2.62 5.72 7.03
N TRP A 81 -3.50 4.72 6.81
CA TRP A 81 -4.77 4.91 6.12
C TRP A 81 -5.66 5.94 6.81
N GLN A 82 -5.79 5.86 8.14
CA GLN A 82 -6.59 6.83 8.90
C GLN A 82 -5.98 8.24 8.92
N LEU A 83 -4.65 8.35 8.71
CA LEU A 83 -3.94 9.64 8.60
C LEU A 83 -4.08 10.31 7.23
N LEU A 84 -4.66 9.65 6.21
CA LEU A 84 -4.87 10.23 4.86
C LEU A 84 -5.66 11.55 4.89
N ASN A 85 -6.54 11.72 5.85
CA ASN A 85 -7.38 12.90 5.99
C ASN A 85 -6.66 14.10 6.66
N LEU A 86 -5.33 14.03 6.87
CA LEU A 86 -4.56 15.17 7.34
C LEU A 86 -4.59 16.30 6.31
N ASN A 87 -4.96 17.50 6.75
CA ASN A 87 -4.93 18.70 5.92
C ASN A 87 -3.50 19.18 5.62
N ASP A 88 -2.54 18.85 6.49
CA ASP A 88 -1.13 19.18 6.34
C ASP A 88 -0.48 18.20 5.34
N ARG A 89 -0.38 18.63 4.08
CA ARG A 89 0.16 17.84 2.96
C ARG A 89 1.65 17.54 3.12
N ASP A 90 2.42 18.46 3.69
CA ASP A 90 3.85 18.23 3.91
C ASP A 90 4.07 17.20 5.02
N LYS A 91 3.29 17.28 6.09
CA LYS A 91 3.32 16.24 7.14
C LYS A 91 2.90 14.90 6.60
N LEU A 92 1.81 14.84 5.83
CA LEU A 92 1.34 13.60 5.20
C LEU A 92 2.44 12.99 4.31
N TYR A 93 3.12 13.79 3.49
CA TYR A 93 4.25 13.34 2.68
C TYR A 93 5.36 12.71 3.54
N LEU A 94 5.71 13.31 4.68
CA LEU A 94 6.72 12.75 5.59
C LEU A 94 6.29 11.41 6.19
N LEU A 95 5.01 11.23 6.53
CA LEU A 95 4.47 9.96 7.02
C LEU A 95 4.57 8.85 5.96
N PHE A 96 4.25 9.15 4.71
CA PHE A 96 4.41 8.21 3.60
C PHE A 96 5.87 7.87 3.33
N LYS A 97 6.74 8.87 3.34
CA LYS A 97 8.17 8.66 3.17
C LYS A 97 8.72 7.72 4.25
N GLU A 98 8.36 7.94 5.52
CA GLU A 98 8.74 7.07 6.63
C GLU A 98 8.24 5.63 6.43
N ALA A 99 6.98 5.44 6.03
CA ALA A 99 6.43 4.13 5.76
C ALA A 99 7.17 3.42 4.62
N LEU A 100 7.55 4.15 3.57
CA LEU A 100 8.31 3.63 2.43
C LEU A 100 9.77 3.30 2.80
N GLU A 101 10.39 4.08 3.69
CA GLU A 101 11.76 3.86 4.18
C GLU A 101 11.86 2.84 5.33
N SER A 102 10.75 2.31 5.80
CA SER A 102 10.67 1.42 6.97
C SER A 102 11.42 0.09 6.84
N GLY A 103 11.76 -0.34 5.62
CA GLY A 103 12.30 -1.67 5.34
C GLY A 103 11.28 -2.82 5.39
N ASP A 104 10.05 -2.56 5.82
CA ASP A 104 8.95 -3.54 5.81
C ASP A 104 8.21 -3.50 4.47
N ILE A 105 8.42 -4.51 3.64
CA ILE A 105 7.86 -4.59 2.28
C ILE A 105 6.32 -4.50 2.29
N GLN A 106 5.64 -5.05 3.29
CA GLN A 106 4.17 -5.01 3.32
C GLN A 106 3.66 -3.60 3.67
N LEU A 107 4.34 -2.90 4.58
CA LEU A 107 4.04 -1.51 4.87
C LEU A 107 4.36 -0.60 3.67
N GLN A 108 5.50 -0.83 3.00
CA GLN A 108 5.87 -0.12 1.78
C GLN A 108 4.82 -0.28 0.69
N LYS A 109 4.31 -1.50 0.47
CA LYS A 109 3.22 -1.77 -0.48
C LYS A 109 1.94 -1.03 -0.09
N THR A 110 1.58 -1.08 1.19
CA THR A 110 0.41 -0.36 1.69
C THR A 110 0.55 1.14 1.44
N ALA A 111 1.68 1.72 1.79
CA ALA A 111 1.96 3.13 1.53
C ALA A 111 1.89 3.46 0.03
N MET A 112 2.50 2.66 -0.83
CA MET A 112 2.49 2.88 -2.27
C MET A 112 1.08 2.84 -2.86
N ASN A 113 0.24 1.90 -2.41
CA ASN A 113 -1.15 1.77 -2.86
C ASN A 113 -2.07 2.88 -2.34
N LEU A 114 -1.76 3.45 -1.17
CA LEU A 114 -2.51 4.57 -0.60
C LEU A 114 -2.04 5.92 -1.14
N MET A 115 -0.90 5.97 -1.80
CA MET A 115 -0.30 7.21 -2.29
C MET A 115 -1.15 7.81 -3.41
N GLU A 116 -1.75 8.96 -3.14
CA GLU A 116 -2.39 9.77 -4.16
C GLU A 116 -1.33 10.63 -4.86
N ALA A 117 -0.74 10.10 -5.93
CA ALA A 117 0.33 10.77 -6.68
C ALA A 117 -0.19 11.95 -7.52
N LYS A 118 -0.85 12.93 -6.89
CA LYS A 118 -1.45 14.10 -7.55
C LYS A 118 -0.45 15.17 -7.94
N ASP A 119 0.72 15.21 -7.28
CA ASP A 119 1.76 16.18 -7.57
C ASP A 119 3.12 15.51 -7.87
N ASP A 120 4.05 16.28 -8.45
CA ASP A 120 5.34 15.77 -8.88
C ASP A 120 6.19 15.23 -7.73
N LYS A 121 6.12 15.85 -6.54
CA LYS A 121 6.89 15.42 -5.37
C LYS A 121 6.58 13.98 -4.97
N TRP A 122 5.29 13.59 -5.05
CA TRP A 122 4.84 12.24 -4.73
C TRP A 122 5.23 11.25 -5.82
N ARG A 123 5.04 11.63 -7.09
CA ARG A 123 5.45 10.81 -8.24
C ARG A 123 6.96 10.56 -8.25
N GLU A 124 7.77 11.57 -7.97
CA GLU A 124 9.23 11.40 -7.86
C GLU A 124 9.63 10.47 -6.70
N LEU A 125 8.95 10.56 -5.55
CA LEU A 125 9.18 9.61 -4.45
C LEU A 125 8.86 8.17 -4.89
N ALA A 126 7.74 7.93 -5.57
CA ALA A 126 7.38 6.60 -6.09
C ALA A 126 8.44 6.08 -7.07
N LYS A 127 8.95 6.91 -7.99
CA LYS A 127 9.98 6.52 -8.96
C LYS A 127 11.25 5.96 -8.32
N THR A 128 11.62 6.40 -7.12
CA THR A 128 12.81 5.87 -6.43
C THR A 128 12.73 4.37 -6.14
N TYR A 129 11.52 3.80 -6.15
CA TYR A 129 11.27 2.37 -5.89
C TYR A 129 11.15 1.51 -7.16
N LEU A 130 11.26 2.08 -8.37
CA LEU A 130 11.18 1.34 -9.63
C LEU A 130 12.29 0.27 -9.78
N ASN A 131 13.45 0.50 -9.17
CA ASN A 131 14.58 -0.42 -9.17
C ASN A 131 14.76 -1.17 -7.83
N GLY A 132 13.75 -1.18 -6.97
CA GLY A 132 13.77 -1.87 -5.68
C GLY A 132 13.84 -3.41 -5.83
N GLN A 133 14.15 -4.12 -4.74
CA GLN A 133 14.29 -5.59 -4.77
C GLN A 133 12.95 -6.32 -4.95
N SER A 134 11.84 -5.74 -4.51
CA SER A 134 10.51 -6.36 -4.60
C SER A 134 9.84 -6.02 -5.94
N TYR A 135 9.62 -7.02 -6.79
CA TYR A 135 8.89 -6.86 -8.06
C TYR A 135 7.47 -6.33 -7.85
N GLN A 136 6.78 -6.74 -6.78
CA GLN A 136 5.46 -6.20 -6.48
C GLN A 136 5.53 -4.71 -6.16
N LEU A 137 6.48 -4.30 -5.32
CA LEU A 137 6.67 -2.88 -4.99
C LEU A 137 7.04 -2.05 -6.23
N ARG A 138 7.84 -2.61 -7.16
CA ARG A 138 8.15 -1.95 -8.45
C ARG A 138 6.88 -1.68 -9.27
N LYS A 139 5.93 -2.64 -9.32
CA LYS A 139 4.66 -2.44 -10.01
C LYS A 139 3.80 -1.36 -9.37
N ASP A 140 3.69 -1.42 -8.05
CA ASP A 140 2.91 -0.42 -7.29
C ASP A 140 3.55 0.98 -7.46
N ALA A 141 4.89 1.07 -7.42
CA ALA A 141 5.64 2.28 -7.68
C ALA A 141 5.46 2.81 -9.11
N LEU A 142 5.46 1.91 -10.10
CA LEU A 142 5.20 2.26 -11.50
C LEU A 142 3.82 2.93 -11.64
N MET A 143 2.79 2.33 -11.06
CA MET A 143 1.43 2.85 -11.12
C MET A 143 1.28 4.18 -10.37
N ALA A 144 1.92 4.32 -9.20
CA ALA A 144 1.93 5.55 -8.42
C ALA A 144 2.74 6.69 -9.06
N SER A 145 3.68 6.37 -9.98
CA SER A 145 4.52 7.37 -10.65
C SER A 145 3.88 7.98 -11.89
N VAL A 146 2.79 7.38 -12.42
CA VAL A 146 2.13 7.86 -13.63
C VAL A 146 1.29 9.10 -13.32
N ASP A 147 1.48 10.15 -14.10
CA ASP A 147 0.57 11.29 -14.11
C ASP A 147 -0.66 10.97 -14.95
N TRP A 148 -1.72 10.52 -14.29
CA TRP A 148 -2.98 10.15 -14.92
C TRP A 148 -3.81 11.36 -15.37
N GLU A 149 -3.57 12.54 -14.80
CA GLU A 149 -4.26 13.77 -15.15
C GLU A 149 -3.63 14.41 -16.40
N ASN A 150 -2.30 14.31 -16.54
CA ASN A 150 -1.58 14.80 -17.71
C ASN A 150 -0.63 13.77 -18.28
N LEU A 151 -1.12 12.96 -19.21
CA LEU A 151 -0.36 11.86 -19.79
C LEU A 151 0.94 12.29 -20.51
N THR A 152 1.03 13.56 -20.95
CA THR A 152 2.22 14.09 -21.60
C THR A 152 3.42 14.22 -20.66
N ASN A 153 3.22 14.25 -19.35
CA ASN A 153 4.26 14.29 -18.34
C ASN A 153 4.98 12.95 -18.14
N ASN A 154 4.48 11.88 -18.77
CA ASN A 154 5.03 10.53 -18.58
C ASN A 154 6.13 10.15 -19.58
N GLN A 155 6.83 11.11 -20.19
CA GLN A 155 7.87 10.81 -21.20
C GLN A 155 8.96 9.86 -20.70
N TRP A 156 9.25 9.88 -19.39
CA TRP A 156 10.20 8.98 -18.72
C TRP A 156 9.88 7.49 -18.91
N LEU A 157 8.59 7.13 -19.13
CA LEU A 157 8.18 5.75 -19.39
C LEU A 157 8.74 5.19 -20.69
N LYS A 158 9.09 6.05 -21.67
CA LYS A 158 9.63 5.60 -22.97
C LYS A 158 11.00 4.94 -22.83
N ASP A 159 11.79 5.43 -21.86
CA ASP A 159 13.16 4.97 -21.64
C ASP A 159 13.23 3.82 -20.63
N LEU A 160 12.07 3.44 -20.05
CA LEU A 160 12.00 2.40 -19.04
C LEU A 160 12.02 1.01 -19.70
N ASP A 161 13.04 0.23 -19.40
CA ASP A 161 13.24 -1.11 -19.95
C ASP A 161 13.50 -2.14 -18.83
N PHE A 162 12.58 -3.08 -18.66
CA PHE A 162 12.71 -4.23 -17.78
C PHE A 162 12.86 -5.56 -18.51
N SER A 163 13.21 -5.54 -19.79
CA SER A 163 13.34 -6.76 -20.62
C SER A 163 14.39 -7.75 -20.13
N LYS A 164 15.37 -7.28 -19.35
CA LYS A 164 16.46 -8.08 -18.78
C LYS A 164 16.16 -8.64 -17.39
N GLU A 165 15.03 -8.28 -16.81
CA GLU A 165 14.65 -8.78 -15.48
C GLU A 165 14.33 -10.27 -15.53
N PRO A 166 14.91 -11.09 -14.61
CA PRO A 166 14.77 -12.52 -14.68
C PRO A 166 13.42 -13.04 -14.15
N GLY A 167 13.02 -14.18 -14.68
CA GLY A 167 11.89 -14.96 -14.16
C GLY A 167 10.52 -14.35 -14.42
N ILE A 168 9.48 -15.05 -13.96
CA ILE A 168 8.07 -14.64 -14.13
C ILE A 168 7.76 -13.28 -13.50
N PRO A 169 8.23 -12.98 -12.27
CA PRO A 169 7.94 -11.68 -11.67
C PRO A 169 8.57 -10.51 -12.43
N GLY A 170 9.77 -10.67 -12.97
CA GLY A 170 10.43 -9.64 -13.78
C GLY A 170 9.67 -9.39 -15.08
N ARG A 171 9.26 -10.46 -15.76
CA ARG A 171 8.42 -10.36 -16.98
C ARG A 171 7.06 -9.72 -16.69
N ASP A 172 6.49 -9.93 -15.54
CA ASP A 172 5.23 -9.27 -15.14
C ASP A 172 5.40 -7.75 -14.97
N VAL A 173 6.52 -7.28 -14.41
CA VAL A 173 6.86 -5.85 -14.34
C VAL A 173 7.05 -5.29 -15.76
N GLU A 174 7.81 -5.98 -16.62
CA GLU A 174 7.98 -5.59 -18.03
C GLU A 174 6.64 -5.43 -18.74
N LEU A 175 5.73 -6.39 -18.60
CA LEU A 175 4.40 -6.32 -19.21
C LEU A 175 3.61 -5.10 -18.75
N HIS A 176 3.71 -4.70 -17.48
CA HIS A 176 3.05 -3.48 -17.00
C HIS A 176 3.63 -2.21 -17.66
N VAL A 177 4.96 -2.14 -17.83
CA VAL A 177 5.60 -1.04 -18.57
C VAL A 177 5.13 -0.99 -20.02
N LEU A 178 5.16 -2.14 -20.71
CA LEU A 178 4.72 -2.22 -22.11
C LEU A 178 3.26 -1.79 -22.29
N VAL A 179 2.38 -2.19 -21.37
CA VAL A 179 0.97 -1.76 -21.37
C VAL A 179 0.84 -0.25 -21.22
N LEU A 180 1.59 0.36 -20.31
CA LEU A 180 1.59 1.81 -20.15
C LEU A 180 2.12 2.52 -21.38
N GLN A 181 3.22 2.03 -21.97
CA GLN A 181 3.79 2.57 -23.21
C GLN A 181 2.79 2.46 -24.38
N ALA A 182 2.14 1.30 -24.53
CA ALA A 182 1.13 1.09 -25.55
C ALA A 182 -0.09 2.00 -25.35
N SER A 183 -0.57 2.15 -24.11
CA SER A 183 -1.77 2.90 -23.80
C SER A 183 -1.56 4.42 -23.89
N ILE A 184 -0.46 4.91 -23.32
CA ILE A 184 -0.17 6.36 -23.21
C ILE A 184 0.36 6.90 -24.54
N PHE A 185 1.31 6.19 -25.19
CA PHE A 185 2.00 6.68 -26.39
C PHE A 185 1.50 6.06 -27.68
N LYS A 186 0.51 5.14 -27.62
CA LYS A 186 0.03 4.37 -28.78
C LYS A 186 1.16 3.59 -29.48
N SER A 187 2.13 3.10 -28.70
CA SER A 187 3.32 2.42 -29.19
C SER A 187 2.97 1.06 -29.80
N GLN A 188 3.11 0.94 -31.12
CA GLN A 188 2.95 -0.33 -31.84
C GLN A 188 4.04 -1.33 -31.46
N GLU A 189 5.26 -0.87 -31.23
CA GLU A 189 6.37 -1.70 -30.77
C GLU A 189 6.05 -2.36 -29.42
N ALA A 190 5.49 -1.59 -28.45
CA ALA A 190 5.09 -2.14 -27.17
C ALA A 190 3.98 -3.19 -27.32
N LEU A 191 2.99 -2.95 -28.20
CA LEU A 191 1.94 -3.93 -28.51
C LEU A 191 2.50 -5.21 -29.12
N GLU A 192 3.43 -5.12 -30.03
CA GLU A 192 4.10 -6.29 -30.64
C GLU A 192 4.88 -7.07 -29.58
N LYS A 193 5.63 -6.40 -28.70
CA LYS A 193 6.31 -7.04 -27.58
C LYS A 193 5.33 -7.78 -26.66
N ILE A 194 4.17 -7.19 -26.32
CA ILE A 194 3.15 -7.87 -25.52
C ILE A 194 2.64 -9.13 -26.23
N ARG A 195 2.33 -9.04 -27.54
CA ARG A 195 1.89 -10.18 -28.35
C ARG A 195 2.94 -11.29 -28.38
N ASN A 196 4.20 -10.93 -28.56
CA ASN A 196 5.30 -11.91 -28.55
C ASN A 196 5.39 -12.64 -27.20
N ARG A 197 5.12 -11.96 -26.06
CA ARG A 197 5.10 -12.61 -24.74
C ARG A 197 3.95 -13.62 -24.58
N SER A 198 2.96 -13.63 -25.46
CA SER A 198 1.91 -14.65 -25.51
C SER A 198 2.27 -15.90 -26.32
N SER A 199 3.43 -15.93 -26.99
CA SER A 199 3.88 -17.06 -27.80
C SER A 199 4.35 -18.26 -26.96
N ASP A 200 4.54 -19.39 -27.63
CA ASP A 200 4.93 -20.67 -27.01
C ASP A 200 6.33 -20.66 -26.40
N GLU A 201 7.16 -19.67 -26.74
CA GLU A 201 8.50 -19.48 -26.18
C GLU A 201 8.49 -19.07 -24.73
N PHE A 202 7.34 -18.64 -24.19
CA PHE A 202 7.21 -18.15 -22.83
C PHE A 202 6.46 -19.14 -21.93
N ASP A 203 6.74 -19.06 -20.63
CA ASP A 203 6.03 -19.85 -19.63
C ASP A 203 4.54 -19.52 -19.59
N PHE A 204 3.75 -20.49 -19.08
CA PHE A 204 2.29 -20.41 -19.06
C PHE A 204 1.76 -19.14 -18.35
N MET A 205 2.38 -18.72 -17.24
CA MET A 205 1.93 -17.54 -16.50
C MET A 205 2.22 -16.24 -17.26
N THR A 206 3.39 -16.15 -17.90
CA THR A 206 3.73 -15.00 -18.76
C THR A 206 2.74 -14.88 -19.92
N ARG A 207 2.42 -16.01 -20.59
CA ARG A 207 1.43 -16.03 -21.67
C ARG A 207 0.05 -15.56 -21.23
N ILE A 208 -0.46 -16.10 -20.10
CA ILE A 208 -1.76 -15.68 -19.57
C ILE A 208 -1.75 -14.19 -19.21
N ASN A 209 -0.69 -13.70 -18.58
CA ASN A 209 -0.59 -12.30 -18.21
C ASN A 209 -0.54 -11.39 -19.44
N ALA A 210 0.16 -11.79 -20.50
CA ALA A 210 0.18 -11.07 -21.75
C ALA A 210 -1.21 -11.05 -22.44
N PHE A 211 -1.91 -12.19 -22.52
CA PHE A 211 -3.27 -12.25 -23.05
C PHE A 211 -4.27 -11.34 -22.35
N LYS A 212 -4.16 -11.19 -21.03
CA LYS A 212 -5.04 -10.30 -20.24
C LYS A 212 -4.79 -8.82 -20.51
N LYS A 213 -3.70 -8.45 -21.17
CA LYS A 213 -3.26 -7.07 -21.39
C LYS A 213 -3.49 -6.58 -22.83
N VAL A 214 -3.76 -7.49 -23.78
CA VAL A 214 -4.15 -7.19 -25.16
C VAL A 214 -5.65 -6.99 -25.29
#